data_47d88f20e307a84e07344e7c73bf5584
#
_entry.id   47d88f20e307a84e07344e7c73bf5584
#
_cell.length_a   1.000
_cell.length_b   1.000
_cell.length_c   1.000
_cell.angle_alpha   90.00
_cell.angle_beta   90.00
_cell.angle_gamma   90.00
#
_symmetry.space_group_name_H-M   'P 1'
#
loop_
_entity.id
_entity.type
_entity.pdbx_description
1 polymer ?
#
loop_
_entity_poly.entity_id
_entity_poly.type
_entity_poly.pdbx_seq_one_letter_code
_entity_poly.pdbx_strand_id
1 'polypeptide(L)'
;MKYKDFTAEDWSYIVFTDEVSVKKSDDVTDFWVFRRLREREKCFPEQVKPKTRNSVSLMLWGCFAGCFKGPLIPLHDTETAEVYIQVLQEHLVSFILETLPENGVFDAIFQQDNAPTHKAHITQHYLEQQEFVVMQFPPNSPDMNPIEHLWAVLKKELYRRFPDTSDLPGGRGAVQRALAERLAIVWEDIGPDTMNTLIDSMPRRVQALIDAKGWYTKY
;
A
#
# COMPACT_ATOMS: atom_id res chain seq x y z
N MET A 1 2.59 15.59 -18.62
CA MET A 1 2.52 14.36 -17.81
C MET A 1 2.11 13.21 -18.73
N LYS A 2 2.82 12.07 -18.73
CA LYS A 2 2.65 10.97 -19.71
C LYS A 2 1.24 10.33 -19.64
N TYR A 3 0.62 10.27 -18.48
CA TYR A 3 -0.63 9.55 -18.20
C TYR A 3 -1.85 10.48 -17.98
N LYS A 4 -1.79 11.74 -18.46
CA LYS A 4 -2.82 12.75 -18.22
C LYS A 4 -4.17 12.42 -18.88
N ASP A 5 -4.12 11.66 -19.97
CA ASP A 5 -5.28 11.33 -20.81
C ASP A 5 -5.79 9.90 -20.52
N PHE A 6 -5.22 9.21 -19.53
CA PHE A 6 -5.67 7.87 -19.14
C PHE A 6 -7.09 7.92 -18.57
N THR A 7 -7.95 7.08 -19.11
CA THR A 7 -9.31 6.83 -18.61
C THR A 7 -9.28 5.89 -17.41
N ALA A 8 -10.41 5.70 -16.73
CA ALA A 8 -10.51 4.67 -15.67
C ALA A 8 -10.24 3.26 -16.22
N GLU A 9 -10.63 2.99 -17.47
CA GLU A 9 -10.34 1.73 -18.15
C GLU A 9 -8.82 1.52 -18.32
N ASP A 10 -8.09 2.54 -18.81
CA ASP A 10 -6.63 2.45 -18.93
C ASP A 10 -5.95 2.21 -17.56
N TRP A 11 -6.46 2.83 -16.49
CA TRP A 11 -5.95 2.63 -15.13
C TRP A 11 -6.27 1.25 -14.57
N SER A 12 -7.29 0.55 -15.09
CA SER A 12 -7.61 -0.81 -14.65
C SER A 12 -6.58 -1.86 -15.08
N TYR A 13 -5.76 -1.57 -16.09
CA TYR A 13 -4.63 -2.41 -16.53
C TYR A 13 -3.35 -2.20 -15.71
N ILE A 14 -3.33 -1.22 -14.80
CA ILE A 14 -2.15 -0.96 -13.97
C ILE A 14 -2.20 -1.87 -12.72
N VAL A 15 -1.13 -2.63 -12.52
CA VAL A 15 -0.89 -3.38 -11.30
C VAL A 15 -0.20 -2.48 -10.29
N PHE A 16 -0.96 -1.98 -9.34
CA PHE A 16 -0.47 -1.14 -8.25
C PHE A 16 0.10 -2.01 -7.13
N THR A 17 1.32 -1.69 -6.72
CA THR A 17 2.00 -2.40 -5.63
C THR A 17 2.55 -1.43 -4.60
N ASP A 18 2.69 -1.90 -3.37
CA ASP A 18 3.30 -1.12 -2.28
C ASP A 18 3.54 -2.00 -1.06
N GLU A 19 4.31 -1.47 -0.09
CA GLU A 19 4.54 -2.05 1.22
C GLU A 19 3.80 -1.27 2.29
N VAL A 20 3.20 -2.00 3.24
CA VAL A 20 2.53 -1.39 4.37
C VAL A 20 3.01 -1.95 5.70
N SER A 21 3.30 -1.08 6.66
CA SER A 21 3.53 -1.49 8.03
C SER A 21 2.23 -1.44 8.84
N VAL A 22 1.84 -2.56 9.43
CA VAL A 22 0.71 -2.66 10.36
C VAL A 22 1.23 -2.93 11.76
N LYS A 23 0.88 -2.09 12.71
CA LYS A 23 1.29 -2.23 14.10
C LYS A 23 0.24 -2.98 14.91
N LYS A 24 0.66 -3.65 15.97
CA LYS A 24 -0.22 -4.26 16.95
C LYS A 24 -1.22 -3.25 17.55
N SER A 25 -0.79 -2.02 17.74
CA SER A 25 -1.57 -0.92 18.31
C SER A 25 -1.39 0.32 17.44
N ASP A 26 -1.96 0.33 16.22
CA ASP A 26 -2.22 1.59 15.57
C ASP A 26 -3.49 2.15 16.22
N ASP A 27 -3.31 3.19 17.01
CA ASP A 27 -4.43 4.01 17.45
C ASP A 27 -5.12 4.57 16.20
N VAL A 28 -6.25 3.98 15.85
CA VAL A 28 -7.12 4.40 14.71
C VAL A 28 -7.62 5.83 14.89
N THR A 29 -7.37 6.40 16.05
CA THR A 29 -7.68 7.78 16.36
C THR A 29 -6.42 8.62 16.32
N ASP A 30 -6.07 9.12 15.15
CA ASP A 30 -5.31 10.35 15.05
C ASP A 30 -6.17 11.47 15.65
N PHE A 31 -5.99 11.72 16.93
CA PHE A 31 -6.64 12.86 17.55
C PHE A 31 -5.95 14.13 17.04
N TRP A 32 -6.65 14.86 16.17
CA TRP A 32 -6.27 16.21 15.85
C TRP A 32 -6.41 17.07 17.10
N VAL A 33 -5.30 17.49 17.66
CA VAL A 33 -5.28 18.45 18.76
C VAL A 33 -5.34 19.85 18.16
N PHE A 34 -6.51 20.47 18.23
CA PHE A 34 -6.66 21.88 17.87
C PHE A 34 -5.95 22.73 18.91
N ARG A 35 -4.90 23.44 18.49
CA ARG A 35 -4.15 24.38 19.35
C ARG A 35 -4.51 25.80 18.96
N ARG A 36 -4.75 26.66 19.94
CA ARG A 36 -4.85 28.10 19.70
C ARG A 36 -3.50 28.63 19.23
N LEU A 37 -3.49 29.67 18.38
CA LEU A 37 -2.26 30.23 17.79
C LEU A 37 -1.21 30.62 18.86
N ARG A 38 -1.64 31.02 20.03
CA ARG A 38 -0.80 31.41 21.17
C ARG A 38 -0.22 30.23 21.97
N GLU A 39 -0.65 29.00 21.70
CA GLU A 39 -0.30 27.79 22.44
C GLU A 39 0.53 26.81 21.60
N ARG A 40 1.00 27.24 20.40
CA ARG A 40 1.74 26.39 19.47
C ARG A 40 3.03 25.80 20.06
N GLU A 41 3.64 26.49 21.03
CA GLU A 41 4.89 26.05 21.66
C GLU A 41 4.68 25.27 22.98
N LYS A 42 3.44 25.17 23.48
CA LYS A 42 3.16 24.47 24.73
C LYS A 42 2.56 23.11 24.43
N CYS A 43 3.29 22.04 24.77
CA CYS A 43 2.75 20.68 24.83
C CYS A 43 2.24 20.41 26.24
N PHE A 44 0.93 20.24 26.39
CA PHE A 44 0.37 19.80 27.67
C PHE A 44 0.44 18.27 27.75
N PRO A 45 0.74 17.67 28.92
CA PRO A 45 0.86 16.22 29.11
C PRO A 45 -0.34 15.43 28.57
N GLU A 46 -1.55 16.00 28.70
CA GLU A 46 -2.80 15.40 28.23
C GLU A 46 -2.89 15.35 26.68
N GLN A 47 -2.07 16.13 26.00
CA GLN A 47 -2.01 16.21 24.53
C GLN A 47 -0.89 15.35 23.93
N VAL A 48 -0.12 14.70 24.80
CA VAL A 48 1.01 13.86 24.38
C VAL A 48 0.63 12.41 24.70
N LYS A 49 0.34 11.62 23.68
CA LYS A 49 0.27 10.16 23.87
C LYS A 49 1.67 9.65 24.19
N PRO A 50 1.83 8.84 25.25
CA PRO A 50 3.11 8.17 25.48
C PRO A 50 3.41 7.32 24.23
N LYS A 51 4.55 7.58 23.59
CA LYS A 51 5.07 6.73 22.53
C LYS A 51 5.29 5.35 23.16
N THR A 52 4.44 4.38 22.84
CA THR A 52 4.67 2.99 23.23
C THR A 52 5.98 2.55 22.57
N ARG A 53 7.06 2.61 23.34
CA ARG A 53 8.34 2.00 22.95
C ARG A 53 8.06 0.52 22.75
N ASN A 54 8.29 0.00 21.53
CA ASN A 54 8.17 -1.42 21.15
C ASN A 54 6.77 -1.90 20.71
N SER A 55 5.98 -1.11 20.02
CA SER A 55 4.84 -1.68 19.29
C SER A 55 5.36 -2.66 18.23
N VAL A 56 4.96 -3.93 18.34
CA VAL A 56 5.27 -4.93 17.32
C VAL A 56 4.56 -4.54 16.04
N SER A 57 5.29 -4.51 14.94
CA SER A 57 4.75 -4.27 13.59
C SER A 57 5.01 -5.47 12.70
N LEU A 58 4.15 -5.63 11.71
CA LEU A 58 4.30 -6.53 10.58
C LEU A 58 4.37 -5.69 9.31
N MET A 59 5.38 -5.91 8.50
CA MET A 59 5.47 -5.37 7.15
C MET A 59 4.77 -6.33 6.20
N LEU A 60 4.01 -5.80 5.26
CA LEU A 60 3.30 -6.56 4.23
C LEU A 60 3.58 -5.93 2.88
N TRP A 61 3.71 -6.75 1.88
CA TRP A 61 3.64 -6.35 0.48
C TRP A 61 2.31 -6.82 -0.11
N GLY A 62 1.77 -6.06 -1.06
CA GLY A 62 0.57 -6.49 -1.77
C GLY A 62 0.36 -5.73 -3.06
N CYS A 63 -0.59 -6.21 -3.87
CA CYS A 63 -0.92 -5.61 -5.14
C CYS A 63 -2.40 -5.75 -5.50
N PHE A 64 -2.85 -4.94 -6.46
CA PHE A 64 -4.14 -5.11 -7.11
C PHE A 64 -4.13 -4.47 -8.51
N ALA A 65 -5.04 -4.91 -9.38
CA ALA A 65 -5.26 -4.34 -10.70
C ALA A 65 -6.76 -4.35 -11.03
N GLY A 66 -7.31 -3.23 -11.49
CA GLY A 66 -8.74 -3.12 -11.73
C GLY A 66 -9.54 -3.50 -10.49
N CYS A 67 -10.36 -4.55 -10.60
CA CYS A 67 -11.13 -5.13 -9.49
C CYS A 67 -10.49 -6.38 -8.88
N PHE A 68 -9.32 -6.79 -9.36
CA PHE A 68 -8.66 -8.02 -8.95
C PHE A 68 -7.61 -7.75 -7.87
N LYS A 69 -7.78 -8.42 -6.73
CA LYS A 69 -6.76 -8.44 -5.68
C LYS A 69 -5.65 -9.42 -6.05
N GLY A 70 -4.42 -8.98 -5.88
CA GLY A 70 -3.28 -9.88 -5.84
C GLY A 70 -3.02 -10.41 -4.42
N PRO A 71 -1.91 -11.12 -4.23
CA PRO A 71 -1.52 -11.66 -2.94
C PRO A 71 -1.20 -10.58 -1.92
N LEU A 72 -1.38 -10.89 -0.63
CA LEU A 72 -0.92 -10.11 0.52
C LEU A 72 0.16 -10.91 1.24
N ILE A 73 1.40 -10.44 1.18
CA ILE A 73 2.57 -11.21 1.61
C ILE A 73 3.22 -10.58 2.85
N PRO A 74 3.31 -11.31 3.98
CA PRO A 74 4.07 -10.86 5.12
C PRO A 74 5.58 -10.85 4.82
N LEU A 75 6.23 -9.70 5.05
CA LEU A 75 7.67 -9.55 4.95
C LEU A 75 8.29 -9.73 6.34
N HIS A 76 9.19 -10.70 6.48
CA HIS A 76 9.75 -11.07 7.78
C HIS A 76 11.09 -10.40 8.08
N ASP A 77 11.81 -10.00 7.05
CA ASP A 77 13.16 -9.46 7.15
C ASP A 77 13.22 -7.98 6.73
N THR A 78 14.39 -7.38 6.89
CA THR A 78 14.66 -6.06 6.33
C THR A 78 14.52 -6.13 4.82
N GLU A 79 13.74 -5.24 4.25
CA GLU A 79 13.51 -5.18 2.82
C GLU A 79 14.81 -4.80 2.10
N THR A 80 15.48 -5.81 1.55
CA THR A 80 16.62 -5.66 0.65
C THR A 80 16.16 -5.85 -0.79
N ALA A 81 16.99 -5.45 -1.76
CA ALA A 81 16.67 -5.63 -3.17
C ALA A 81 16.48 -7.12 -3.54
N GLU A 82 17.23 -8.02 -2.90
CA GLU A 82 17.10 -9.46 -3.09
C GLU A 82 15.75 -9.99 -2.57
N VAL A 83 15.35 -9.58 -1.36
CA VAL A 83 14.04 -9.94 -0.79
C VAL A 83 12.92 -9.41 -1.66
N TYR A 84 13.04 -8.17 -2.13
CA TYR A 84 12.06 -7.58 -3.04
C TYR A 84 11.94 -8.37 -4.36
N ILE A 85 13.06 -8.70 -5.01
CA ILE A 85 13.07 -9.52 -6.22
C ILE A 85 12.41 -10.88 -5.98
N GLN A 86 12.67 -11.51 -4.84
CA GLN A 86 12.04 -12.78 -4.49
C GLN A 86 10.51 -12.64 -4.40
N VAL A 87 10.00 -11.58 -3.75
CA VAL A 87 8.55 -11.31 -3.68
C VAL A 87 7.96 -11.11 -5.08
N LEU A 88 8.63 -10.36 -5.95
CA LEU A 88 8.18 -10.16 -7.32
C LEU A 88 8.14 -11.50 -8.08
N GLN A 89 9.20 -12.30 -7.96
CA GLN A 89 9.34 -13.56 -8.67
C GLN A 89 8.30 -14.60 -8.21
N GLU A 90 8.08 -14.72 -6.92
CA GLU A 90 7.18 -15.74 -6.35
C GLU A 90 5.70 -15.36 -6.45
N HIS A 91 5.38 -14.07 -6.49
CA HIS A 91 4.00 -13.61 -6.33
C HIS A 91 3.50 -12.67 -7.43
N LEU A 92 4.30 -11.67 -7.84
CA LEU A 92 3.85 -10.72 -8.86
C LEU A 92 3.79 -11.36 -10.25
N VAL A 93 4.81 -12.14 -10.61
CA VAL A 93 4.92 -12.73 -11.96
C VAL A 93 3.71 -13.61 -12.26
N SER A 94 3.33 -14.52 -11.34
CA SER A 94 2.14 -15.36 -11.53
C SER A 94 0.84 -14.55 -11.54
N PHE A 95 0.75 -13.50 -10.74
CA PHE A 95 -0.42 -12.60 -10.77
C PHE A 95 -0.59 -11.93 -12.14
N ILE A 96 0.49 -11.40 -12.72
CA ILE A 96 0.46 -10.71 -14.02
C ILE A 96 0.29 -11.70 -15.19
N LEU A 97 1.02 -12.81 -15.20
CA LEU A 97 1.10 -13.69 -16.36
C LEU A 97 0.10 -14.84 -16.36
N GLU A 98 -0.53 -15.12 -15.23
CA GLU A 98 -1.50 -16.21 -15.08
C GLU A 98 -2.86 -15.68 -14.62
N THR A 99 -2.92 -15.09 -13.41
CA THR A 99 -4.20 -14.70 -12.79
C THR A 99 -4.94 -13.63 -13.58
N LEU A 100 -4.26 -12.56 -14.02
CA LEU A 100 -4.90 -11.48 -14.77
C LEU A 100 -5.36 -11.94 -16.16
N PRO A 101 -4.58 -12.67 -16.97
CA PRO A 101 -5.03 -13.23 -18.24
C PRO A 101 -6.23 -14.19 -18.12
N GLU A 102 -6.28 -15.04 -17.10
CA GLU A 102 -7.43 -15.90 -16.82
C GLU A 102 -8.73 -15.10 -16.58
N ASN A 103 -8.59 -13.85 -16.14
CA ASN A 103 -9.68 -12.90 -15.92
C ASN A 103 -9.83 -11.87 -17.06
N GLY A 104 -9.17 -12.09 -18.22
CA GLY A 104 -9.32 -11.25 -19.42
C GLY A 104 -8.45 -10.00 -19.47
N VAL A 105 -7.46 -9.87 -18.59
CA VAL A 105 -6.51 -8.74 -18.55
C VAL A 105 -5.15 -9.21 -19.09
N PHE A 106 -4.81 -8.86 -20.33
CA PHE A 106 -3.62 -9.39 -21.02
C PHE A 106 -2.44 -8.40 -21.08
N ASP A 107 -2.69 -7.09 -21.03
CA ASP A 107 -1.69 -6.03 -21.22
C ASP A 107 -1.42 -5.28 -19.91
N ALA A 108 -1.23 -6.02 -18.82
CA ALA A 108 -0.99 -5.44 -17.52
C ALA A 108 0.34 -4.67 -17.46
N ILE A 109 0.32 -3.50 -16.83
CA ILE A 109 1.49 -2.63 -16.65
C ILE A 109 1.81 -2.58 -15.16
N PHE A 110 3.03 -2.99 -14.80
CA PHE A 110 3.48 -3.00 -13.43
C PHE A 110 3.89 -1.61 -12.92
N GLN A 111 3.34 -1.20 -11.78
CA GLN A 111 3.69 0.04 -11.10
C GLN A 111 4.33 -0.27 -9.74
N GLN A 112 5.48 0.32 -9.49
CA GLN A 112 6.15 0.38 -8.19
C GLN A 112 6.57 1.83 -7.89
N ASP A 113 6.86 2.13 -6.64
CA ASP A 113 7.41 3.42 -6.26
C ASP A 113 8.93 3.50 -6.57
N ASN A 114 9.54 4.60 -6.14
CA ASN A 114 10.96 4.87 -6.37
C ASN A 114 11.83 4.57 -5.13
N ALA A 115 11.46 3.59 -4.31
CA ALA A 115 12.27 3.20 -3.15
C ALA A 115 13.71 2.78 -3.56
N PRO A 116 14.70 2.93 -2.68
CA PRO A 116 16.07 2.55 -3.00
C PRO A 116 16.23 1.08 -3.44
N THR A 117 15.49 0.17 -2.83
CA THR A 117 15.43 -1.26 -3.17
C THR A 117 14.87 -1.48 -4.57
N HIS A 118 13.85 -0.70 -4.98
CA HIS A 118 13.25 -0.78 -6.31
C HIS A 118 14.15 -0.19 -7.40
N LYS A 119 14.99 0.79 -7.05
CA LYS A 119 15.98 1.40 -7.96
C LYS A 119 17.33 0.71 -7.97
N ALA A 120 17.55 -0.28 -7.12
CA ALA A 120 18.78 -1.04 -7.10
C ALA A 120 19.07 -1.65 -8.49
N HIS A 121 20.32 -1.66 -8.90
CA HIS A 121 20.72 -2.16 -10.22
C HIS A 121 20.25 -3.60 -10.46
N ILE A 122 20.32 -4.46 -9.43
CA ILE A 122 19.86 -5.85 -9.54
C ILE A 122 18.35 -5.95 -9.76
N THR A 123 17.56 -5.08 -9.10
CA THR A 123 16.10 -5.02 -9.28
C THR A 123 15.73 -4.55 -10.68
N GLN A 124 16.37 -3.47 -11.15
CA GLN A 124 16.14 -2.97 -12.50
C GLN A 124 16.51 -4.01 -13.55
N HIS A 125 17.66 -4.67 -13.39
CA HIS A 125 18.10 -5.74 -14.30
C HIS A 125 17.13 -6.93 -14.30
N TYR A 126 16.59 -7.32 -13.12
CA TYR A 126 15.55 -8.34 -13.03
C TYR A 126 14.28 -7.93 -13.79
N LEU A 127 13.82 -6.70 -13.62
CA LEU A 127 12.60 -6.21 -14.27
C LEU A 127 12.74 -6.08 -15.79
N GLU A 128 13.92 -5.74 -16.30
CA GLU A 128 14.22 -5.69 -17.74
C GLU A 128 14.12 -7.07 -18.43
N GLN A 129 14.21 -8.15 -17.66
CA GLN A 129 14.10 -9.53 -18.16
C GLN A 129 12.66 -10.06 -18.16
N GLN A 130 11.71 -9.29 -17.61
CA GLN A 130 10.31 -9.72 -17.51
C GLN A 130 9.54 -9.42 -18.81
N GLU A 131 8.47 -10.17 -19.05
CA GLU A 131 7.61 -10.04 -20.23
C GLU A 131 6.54 -8.94 -20.09
N PHE A 132 6.48 -8.23 -18.94
CA PHE A 132 5.53 -7.17 -18.72
C PHE A 132 6.19 -5.78 -18.71
N VAL A 133 5.38 -4.75 -18.98
CA VAL A 133 5.84 -3.36 -19.01
C VAL A 133 5.89 -2.79 -17.59
N VAL A 134 7.00 -2.11 -17.25
CA VAL A 134 7.14 -1.37 -16.00
C VAL A 134 6.79 0.10 -16.22
N MET A 135 5.85 0.62 -15.41
CA MET A 135 5.41 2.00 -15.47
C MET A 135 6.48 2.96 -14.97
N GLN A 136 6.78 4.00 -15.74
CA GLN A 136 7.61 5.10 -15.26
C GLN A 136 6.79 5.99 -14.31
N PHE A 137 7.02 5.83 -13.02
CA PHE A 137 6.27 6.54 -11.98
C PHE A 137 6.99 7.82 -11.55
N PRO A 138 6.28 8.96 -11.40
CA PRO A 138 6.89 10.19 -10.92
C PRO A 138 7.42 10.01 -9.49
N PRO A 139 8.59 10.57 -9.15
CA PRO A 139 9.07 10.52 -7.78
C PRO A 139 8.16 11.32 -6.85
N ASN A 140 8.06 10.90 -5.58
CA ASN A 140 7.30 11.58 -4.53
C ASN A 140 5.83 11.85 -4.89
N SER A 141 5.15 10.88 -5.49
CA SER A 141 3.74 11.00 -5.91
C SER A 141 2.84 9.91 -5.28
N PRO A 142 2.77 9.79 -3.96
CA PRO A 142 1.93 8.79 -3.29
C PRO A 142 0.45 8.97 -3.66
N ASP A 143 0.00 10.21 -3.93
CA ASP A 143 -1.36 10.53 -4.35
C ASP A 143 -1.78 9.78 -5.63
N MET A 144 -0.82 9.34 -6.45
CA MET A 144 -1.04 8.53 -7.64
C MET A 144 -1.04 7.02 -7.38
N ASN A 145 -0.71 6.56 -6.18
CA ASN A 145 -0.77 5.15 -5.83
C ASN A 145 -2.06 4.86 -5.03
N PRO A 146 -3.12 4.34 -5.66
CA PRO A 146 -4.39 4.12 -4.99
C PRO A 146 -4.33 3.03 -3.92
N ILE A 147 -3.30 2.17 -3.91
CA ILE A 147 -3.13 1.10 -2.92
C ILE A 147 -2.96 1.68 -1.50
N GLU A 148 -2.46 2.90 -1.35
CA GLU A 148 -2.35 3.59 -0.06
C GLU A 148 -3.73 3.73 0.62
N HIS A 149 -4.77 3.99 -0.17
CA HIS A 149 -6.14 4.02 0.33
C HIS A 149 -6.67 2.62 0.65
N LEU A 150 -6.26 1.63 -0.11
CA LEU A 150 -6.61 0.23 0.16
C LEU A 150 -5.99 -0.22 1.50
N TRP A 151 -4.76 0.23 1.81
CA TRP A 151 -4.13 0.03 3.11
C TRP A 151 -4.91 0.69 4.27
N ALA A 152 -5.46 1.88 4.03
CA ALA A 152 -6.30 2.54 5.03
C ALA A 152 -7.59 1.75 5.30
N VAL A 153 -8.21 1.20 4.26
CA VAL A 153 -9.38 0.30 4.40
C VAL A 153 -9.00 -0.97 5.16
N LEU A 154 -7.90 -1.62 4.77
CA LEU A 154 -7.39 -2.84 5.41
C LEU A 154 -7.17 -2.64 6.91
N LYS A 155 -6.45 -1.57 7.29
CA LYS A 155 -6.20 -1.23 8.70
C LYS A 155 -7.49 -0.96 9.46
N LYS A 156 -8.38 -0.16 8.90
CA LYS A 156 -9.68 0.16 9.52
C LYS A 156 -10.49 -1.10 9.79
N GLU A 157 -10.58 -1.99 8.80
CA GLU A 157 -11.33 -3.24 8.93
C GLU A 157 -10.67 -4.22 9.90
N LEU A 158 -9.34 -4.28 9.96
CA LEU A 158 -8.60 -5.07 10.95
C LEU A 158 -9.03 -4.70 12.37
N TYR A 159 -8.94 -3.42 12.75
CA TYR A 159 -9.24 -3.00 14.12
C TYR A 159 -10.75 -3.00 14.43
N ARG A 160 -11.58 -2.85 13.40
CA ARG A 160 -13.04 -2.98 13.57
C ARG A 160 -13.44 -4.42 13.87
N ARG A 161 -12.87 -5.41 13.18
CA ARG A 161 -13.21 -6.84 13.31
C ARG A 161 -12.51 -7.50 14.49
N PHE A 162 -11.29 -7.07 14.76
CA PHE A 162 -10.44 -7.60 15.81
C PHE A 162 -10.01 -6.51 16.79
N PRO A 163 -10.95 -6.00 17.61
CA PRO A 163 -10.68 -4.90 18.54
C PRO A 163 -9.63 -5.26 19.60
N ASP A 164 -9.43 -6.56 19.85
CA ASP A 164 -8.40 -7.11 20.73
C ASP A 164 -7.00 -7.18 20.10
N THR A 165 -6.82 -6.62 18.91
CA THR A 165 -5.51 -6.64 18.23
C THR A 165 -4.41 -5.98 19.06
N SER A 166 -4.74 -4.93 19.83
CA SER A 166 -3.82 -4.27 20.76
C SER A 166 -3.37 -5.16 21.92
N ASP A 167 -4.15 -6.20 22.24
CA ASP A 167 -3.93 -7.06 23.41
C ASP A 167 -3.36 -8.44 23.04
N LEU A 168 -3.00 -8.64 21.76
CA LEU A 168 -2.42 -9.89 21.30
C LEU A 168 -1.28 -10.36 22.22
N PRO A 169 -1.35 -11.57 22.80
CA PRO A 169 -0.35 -12.07 23.73
C PRO A 169 0.89 -12.59 23.01
N GLY A 170 1.97 -12.73 23.75
CA GLY A 170 3.19 -13.39 23.30
C GLY A 170 4.31 -12.47 22.82
N GLY A 171 5.39 -13.06 22.38
CA GLY A 171 6.55 -12.37 21.83
C GLY A 171 6.31 -11.88 20.38
N ARG A 172 7.29 -11.12 19.85
CA ARG A 172 7.22 -10.49 18.51
C ARG A 172 6.72 -11.45 17.42
N GLY A 173 7.31 -12.64 17.29
CA GLY A 173 6.94 -13.60 16.24
C GLY A 173 5.51 -14.15 16.38
N ALA A 174 5.02 -14.36 17.62
CA ALA A 174 3.65 -14.81 17.85
C ALA A 174 2.65 -13.73 17.46
N VAL A 175 2.92 -12.46 17.83
CA VAL A 175 2.09 -11.31 17.46
C VAL A 175 2.09 -11.09 15.94
N GLN A 176 3.24 -11.20 15.27
CA GLN A 176 3.33 -11.06 13.82
C GLN A 176 2.54 -12.14 13.09
N ARG A 177 2.58 -13.41 13.52
CA ARG A 177 1.75 -14.47 12.94
C ARG A 177 0.26 -14.19 13.12
N ALA A 178 -0.17 -13.82 14.32
CA ALA A 178 -1.57 -13.49 14.58
C ALA A 178 -2.04 -12.28 13.77
N LEU A 179 -1.20 -11.27 13.57
CA LEU A 179 -1.50 -10.14 12.67
C LEU A 179 -1.62 -10.60 11.23
N ALA A 180 -0.72 -11.45 10.74
CA ALA A 180 -0.75 -11.97 9.38
C ALA A 180 -2.05 -12.76 9.12
N GLU A 181 -2.45 -13.66 10.03
CA GLU A 181 -3.70 -14.43 9.93
C GLU A 181 -4.93 -13.52 9.88
N ARG A 182 -5.01 -12.53 10.78
CA ARG A 182 -6.13 -11.57 10.80
C ARG A 182 -6.19 -10.70 9.54
N LEU A 183 -5.04 -10.24 9.07
CA LEU A 183 -4.93 -9.41 7.87
C LEU A 183 -5.29 -10.19 6.61
N ALA A 184 -4.92 -11.47 6.51
CA ALA A 184 -5.33 -12.34 5.41
C ALA A 184 -6.86 -12.47 5.35
N ILE A 185 -7.53 -12.68 6.50
CA ILE A 185 -9.00 -12.74 6.57
C ILE A 185 -9.62 -11.42 6.09
N VAL A 186 -9.10 -10.29 6.56
CA VAL A 186 -9.61 -8.96 6.18
C VAL A 186 -9.38 -8.70 4.69
N TRP A 187 -8.21 -9.08 4.18
CA TRP A 187 -7.86 -8.90 2.76
C TRP A 187 -8.82 -9.67 1.85
N GLU A 188 -9.11 -10.92 2.17
CA GLU A 188 -10.06 -11.73 1.39
C GLU A 188 -11.45 -11.11 1.33
N ASP A 189 -11.89 -10.48 2.39
CA ASP A 189 -13.22 -9.89 2.48
C ASP A 189 -13.35 -8.50 1.85
N ILE A 190 -12.24 -7.83 1.47
CA ILE A 190 -12.31 -6.58 0.71
C ILE A 190 -12.85 -6.89 -0.69
N GLY A 191 -14.06 -6.41 -0.97
CA GLY A 191 -14.76 -6.67 -2.22
C GLY A 191 -14.24 -5.83 -3.40
N PRO A 192 -14.55 -6.24 -4.64
CA PRO A 192 -14.12 -5.59 -5.88
C PRO A 192 -14.59 -4.13 -5.99
N ASP A 193 -15.73 -3.78 -5.39
CA ASP A 193 -16.27 -2.42 -5.44
C ASP A 193 -15.33 -1.38 -4.81
N THR A 194 -14.57 -1.79 -3.78
CA THR A 194 -13.55 -0.93 -3.17
C THR A 194 -12.46 -0.58 -4.18
N MET A 195 -11.93 -1.57 -4.87
CA MET A 195 -10.88 -1.39 -5.87
C MET A 195 -11.39 -0.62 -7.09
N ASN A 196 -12.60 -0.93 -7.58
CA ASN A 196 -13.23 -0.18 -8.67
C ASN A 196 -13.36 1.31 -8.33
N THR A 197 -13.80 1.63 -7.10
CA THR A 197 -13.89 3.03 -6.63
C THR A 197 -12.52 3.73 -6.64
N LEU A 198 -11.45 3.01 -6.29
CA LEU A 198 -10.09 3.54 -6.32
C LEU A 198 -9.62 3.80 -7.76
N ILE A 199 -9.84 2.87 -8.67
CA ILE A 199 -9.51 3.00 -10.09
C ILE A 199 -10.29 4.16 -10.72
N ASP A 200 -11.60 4.26 -10.49
CA ASP A 200 -12.44 5.35 -10.95
C ASP A 200 -12.01 6.74 -10.43
N SER A 201 -11.26 6.76 -9.34
CA SER A 201 -10.70 7.99 -8.79
C SER A 201 -9.44 8.46 -9.52
N MET A 202 -8.74 7.59 -10.27
CA MET A 202 -7.42 7.87 -10.84
C MET A 202 -7.39 9.05 -11.81
N PRO A 203 -8.32 9.21 -12.77
CA PRO A 203 -8.32 10.39 -13.62
C PRO A 203 -8.42 11.70 -12.84
N ARG A 204 -9.22 11.71 -11.75
CA ARG A 204 -9.37 12.89 -10.88
C ARG A 204 -8.13 13.15 -10.03
N ARG A 205 -7.40 12.10 -9.60
CA ARG A 205 -6.12 12.23 -8.87
C ARG A 205 -5.06 12.85 -9.77
N VAL A 206 -4.94 12.36 -11.00
CA VAL A 206 -4.02 12.91 -12.00
C VAL A 206 -4.32 14.38 -12.28
N GLN A 207 -5.58 14.74 -12.47
CA GLN A 207 -5.97 16.14 -12.68
C GLN A 207 -5.63 17.01 -11.46
N ALA A 208 -5.93 16.53 -10.25
CA ALA A 208 -5.59 17.26 -9.03
C ALA A 208 -4.07 17.49 -8.89
N LEU A 209 -3.25 16.50 -9.25
CA LEU A 209 -1.79 16.64 -9.23
C LEU A 209 -1.29 17.65 -10.28
N ILE A 210 -1.89 17.67 -11.47
CA ILE A 210 -1.59 18.66 -12.51
C ILE A 210 -1.96 20.07 -12.02
N ASP A 211 -3.16 20.25 -11.47
CA ASP A 211 -3.64 21.54 -10.95
C ASP A 211 -2.78 22.03 -9.78
N ALA A 212 -2.32 21.12 -8.93
CA ALA A 212 -1.39 21.40 -7.84
C ALA A 212 0.07 21.59 -8.32
N LYS A 213 0.36 21.49 -9.62
CA LYS A 213 1.71 21.59 -10.21
C LYS A 213 2.74 20.66 -9.53
N GLY A 214 2.31 19.46 -9.18
CA GLY A 214 3.12 18.46 -8.51
C GLY A 214 3.27 18.65 -7.00
N TRP A 215 2.52 19.57 -6.37
CA TRP A 215 2.42 19.69 -4.92
C TRP A 215 1.38 18.71 -4.34
N TYR A 216 1.32 18.65 -3.01
CA TYR A 216 0.36 17.80 -2.28
C TYR A 216 -1.07 18.05 -2.73
N THR A 217 -1.82 16.97 -2.88
CA THR A 217 -3.24 17.03 -3.22
C THR A 217 -4.10 16.63 -2.00
N LYS A 218 -5.37 16.45 -2.18
CA LYS A 218 -6.29 15.95 -1.13
C LYS A 218 -6.35 14.42 -1.01
N TYR A 219 -5.58 13.73 -1.84
CA TYR A 219 -5.58 12.26 -1.93
C TYR A 219 -4.45 11.64 -1.14
#